data_1760a4bcbf0ceb801b56dda497190395
#
_entry.id   1760a4bcbf0ceb801b56dda497190395
#
_cell.length_a   1.000
_cell.length_b   1.000
_cell.length_c   1.000
_cell.angle_alpha   90.00
_cell.angle_beta   90.00
_cell.angle_gamma   90.00
#
_symmetry.space_group_name_H-M   'P 1'
#
loop_
_entity.id
_entity.type
_entity.pdbx_description
1 polymer ?
#
loop_
_entity_poly.entity_id
_entity_poly.type
_entity_poly.pdbx_seq_one_letter_code
_entity_poly.pdbx_strand_id
1 'polypeptide(L)'
;MKNLFIFLTIVIFISACSKSSNIEINLQQSELFLGQNLSNSEVVEIEPGLQYIILESSQSDASSPKLEDIITADFHGTLMDGSVFWSSIEIGEPLTIQLSQLIPGCQKVISLMQEGDFWRVFIHPDLAYGKEGRPTIPPNSVLIFDIKLHAIAQETF
;
A
#
# COMPACT_ATOMS: atom_id res chain seq x y z
N MET A 1 52.43 -15.17 -6.87
CA MET A 1 51.16 -15.02 -7.63
C MET A 1 50.00 -15.86 -7.04
N LYS A 2 49.95 -16.10 -5.72
CA LYS A 2 48.86 -16.87 -5.05
C LYS A 2 47.91 -16.06 -4.16
N ASN A 3 48.17 -14.75 -3.97
CA ASN A 3 47.40 -13.95 -3.00
C ASN A 3 46.38 -12.99 -3.63
N LEU A 4 46.22 -13.00 -4.98
CA LEU A 4 45.28 -12.08 -5.66
C LEU A 4 43.86 -12.66 -5.81
N PHE A 5 43.67 -13.98 -5.66
CA PHE A 5 42.37 -14.62 -5.83
C PHE A 5 41.51 -14.65 -4.55
N ILE A 6 42.10 -14.43 -3.37
CA ILE A 6 41.36 -14.49 -2.08
C ILE A 6 40.59 -13.20 -1.81
N PHE A 7 41.03 -12.05 -2.34
CA PHE A 7 40.38 -10.76 -2.10
C PHE A 7 39.08 -10.55 -2.91
N LEU A 8 38.91 -11.24 -4.06
CA LEU A 8 37.74 -11.03 -4.92
C LEU A 8 36.50 -11.77 -4.41
N THR A 9 36.66 -12.87 -3.68
CA THR A 9 35.51 -13.65 -3.14
C THR A 9 34.87 -13.04 -1.89
N ILE A 10 35.64 -12.25 -1.11
CA ILE A 10 35.13 -11.63 0.13
C ILE A 10 34.21 -10.44 -0.18
N VAL A 11 34.45 -9.70 -1.27
CA VAL A 11 33.64 -8.51 -1.62
C VAL A 11 32.23 -8.90 -2.06
N ILE A 12 32.04 -10.06 -2.70
CA ILE A 12 30.72 -10.52 -3.17
C ILE A 12 29.83 -10.95 -2.00
N PHE A 13 30.40 -11.54 -0.94
CA PHE A 13 29.64 -11.97 0.24
C PHE A 13 29.14 -10.81 1.10
N ILE A 14 29.87 -9.71 1.18
CA ILE A 14 29.49 -8.54 1.99
C ILE A 14 28.27 -7.82 1.37
N SER A 15 28.20 -7.73 0.04
CA SER A 15 27.11 -7.05 -0.66
C SER A 15 25.76 -7.80 -0.56
N ALA A 16 25.78 -9.13 -0.56
CA ALA A 16 24.57 -9.94 -0.41
C ALA A 16 24.01 -9.90 1.02
N CYS A 17 24.89 -9.87 2.03
CA CYS A 17 24.51 -9.82 3.44
C CYS A 17 23.88 -8.48 3.81
N SER A 18 24.38 -7.36 3.27
CA SER A 18 23.82 -6.03 3.55
C SER A 18 22.45 -5.82 2.93
N LYS A 19 22.19 -6.37 1.74
CA LYS A 19 20.88 -6.27 1.08
C LYS A 19 19.80 -7.08 1.82
N SER A 20 20.14 -8.28 2.29
CA SER A 20 19.24 -9.12 3.07
C SER A 20 18.88 -8.48 4.41
N SER A 21 19.82 -7.85 5.10
CA SER A 21 19.59 -7.15 6.36
C SER A 21 18.66 -5.93 6.19
N ASN A 22 18.77 -5.18 5.11
CA ASN A 22 17.92 -4.02 4.84
C ASN A 22 16.46 -4.42 4.57
N ILE A 23 16.23 -5.55 3.89
CA ILE A 23 14.88 -6.09 3.63
C ILE A 23 14.18 -6.49 4.94
N GLU A 24 14.92 -7.13 5.85
CA GLU A 24 14.40 -7.55 7.16
C GLU A 24 14.14 -6.34 8.08
N ILE A 25 15.05 -5.37 8.11
CA ILE A 25 14.89 -4.13 8.87
C ILE A 25 13.64 -3.37 8.40
N ASN A 26 13.40 -3.30 7.09
CA ASN A 26 12.24 -2.61 6.55
C ASN A 26 10.92 -3.30 6.94
N LEU A 27 10.89 -4.64 6.96
CA LEU A 27 9.73 -5.38 7.45
C LEU A 27 9.45 -5.06 8.92
N GLN A 28 10.48 -5.14 9.77
CA GLN A 28 10.34 -4.82 11.20
C GLN A 28 9.85 -3.39 11.43
N GLN A 29 10.33 -2.43 10.65
CA GLN A 29 9.87 -1.04 10.73
C GLN A 29 8.40 -0.90 10.30
N SER A 30 7.99 -1.62 9.26
CA SER A 30 6.60 -1.66 8.79
C SER A 30 5.66 -2.24 9.84
N GLU A 31 6.04 -3.34 10.49
CA GLU A 31 5.28 -3.97 11.57
C GLU A 31 5.18 -3.06 12.81
N LEU A 32 6.29 -2.43 13.21
CA LEU A 32 6.31 -1.47 14.30
C LEU A 32 5.40 -0.27 14.02
N PHE A 33 5.45 0.28 12.81
CA PHE A 33 4.60 1.40 12.41
C PHE A 33 3.11 1.03 12.52
N LEU A 34 2.71 -0.11 11.96
CA LEU A 34 1.31 -0.56 12.01
C LEU A 34 0.87 -0.84 13.47
N GLY A 35 1.74 -1.45 14.29
CA GLY A 35 1.45 -1.67 15.70
C GLY A 35 1.28 -0.37 16.49
N GLN A 36 2.12 0.63 16.25
CA GLN A 36 2.01 1.95 16.86
C GLN A 36 0.76 2.71 16.39
N ASN A 37 0.40 2.56 15.11
CA ASN A 37 -0.76 3.22 14.52
C ASN A 37 -2.06 2.82 15.23
N LEU A 38 -2.18 1.60 15.72
CA LEU A 38 -3.33 1.12 16.51
C LEU A 38 -3.50 1.84 17.88
N SER A 39 -2.51 2.61 18.31
CA SER A 39 -2.65 3.45 19.50
C SER A 39 -3.51 4.69 19.24
N ASN A 40 -3.75 5.05 17.99
CA ASN A 40 -4.71 6.09 17.60
C ASN A 40 -6.12 5.52 17.62
N SER A 41 -7.01 6.11 18.41
CA SER A 41 -8.41 5.67 18.57
C SER A 41 -9.27 5.81 17.31
N GLU A 42 -8.82 6.57 16.31
CA GLU A 42 -9.50 6.73 15.02
C GLU A 42 -9.15 5.61 14.03
N VAL A 43 -8.09 4.84 14.31
CA VAL A 43 -7.66 3.74 13.46
C VAL A 43 -8.52 2.50 13.69
N VAL A 44 -9.06 1.98 12.61
CA VAL A 44 -9.80 0.72 12.58
C VAL A 44 -8.95 -0.32 11.87
N GLU A 45 -8.75 -1.49 12.48
CA GLU A 45 -8.10 -2.63 11.85
C GLU A 45 -9.16 -3.61 11.32
N ILE A 46 -9.11 -3.93 10.02
CA ILE A 46 -10.01 -4.88 9.34
C ILE A 46 -9.51 -6.31 9.55
N GLU A 47 -8.22 -6.48 9.36
CA GLU A 47 -7.47 -7.73 9.58
C GLU A 47 -6.02 -7.36 9.91
N PRO A 48 -5.21 -8.27 10.45
CA PRO A 48 -3.82 -7.96 10.80
C PRO A 48 -3.06 -7.29 9.66
N GLY A 49 -2.61 -6.05 9.88
CA GLY A 49 -1.86 -5.28 8.92
C GLY A 49 -2.69 -4.54 7.85
N LEU A 50 -4.01 -4.50 7.96
CA LEU A 50 -4.88 -3.69 7.12
C LEU A 50 -5.72 -2.74 7.98
N GLN A 51 -5.37 -1.46 7.96
CA GLN A 51 -5.95 -0.45 8.83
C GLN A 51 -6.45 0.76 8.02
N TYR A 52 -7.43 1.48 8.56
CA TYR A 52 -7.90 2.71 7.94
C TYR A 52 -8.35 3.75 8.98
N ILE A 53 -8.42 5.00 8.53
CA ILE A 53 -9.07 6.13 9.20
C ILE A 53 -10.07 6.73 8.23
N ILE A 54 -11.28 6.99 8.67
CA ILE A 54 -12.29 7.74 7.90
C ILE A 54 -11.97 9.23 8.02
N LEU A 55 -11.55 9.87 6.93
CA LEU A 55 -11.30 11.30 6.86
C LEU A 55 -12.59 12.06 6.56
N GLU A 56 -13.41 11.56 5.63
CA GLU A 56 -14.76 12.02 5.32
C GLU A 56 -15.66 10.82 5.07
N SER A 57 -16.82 10.79 5.69
CA SER A 57 -17.83 9.79 5.45
C SER A 57 -18.88 10.32 4.50
N SER A 58 -19.22 9.51 3.51
CA SER A 58 -20.34 9.76 2.62
C SER A 58 -21.67 9.79 3.38
N GLN A 59 -22.62 10.57 2.87
CA GLN A 59 -24.04 10.52 3.27
C GLN A 59 -24.85 9.69 2.26
N SER A 60 -24.17 8.94 1.40
CA SER A 60 -24.81 8.10 0.39
C SER A 60 -25.39 6.83 1.00
N ASP A 61 -26.58 6.44 0.57
CA ASP A 61 -27.16 5.12 0.85
C ASP A 61 -26.75 4.09 -0.23
N ALA A 62 -25.79 4.44 -1.10
CA ALA A 62 -25.29 3.56 -2.15
C ALA A 62 -24.55 2.33 -1.57
N SER A 63 -24.66 1.22 -2.25
CA SER A 63 -23.92 0.00 -1.89
C SER A 63 -22.41 0.18 -2.15
N SER A 64 -21.60 -0.48 -1.36
CA SER A 64 -20.16 -0.56 -1.58
C SER A 64 -19.83 -1.38 -2.84
N PRO A 65 -18.70 -1.11 -3.50
CA PRO A 65 -18.33 -1.78 -4.74
C PRO A 65 -17.93 -3.26 -4.50
N LYS A 66 -18.23 -4.10 -5.48
CA LYS A 66 -17.77 -5.48 -5.57
C LYS A 66 -16.51 -5.57 -6.41
N LEU A 67 -15.82 -6.71 -6.36
CA LEU A 67 -14.56 -6.91 -7.09
C LEU A 67 -14.69 -6.77 -8.62
N GLU A 68 -15.85 -7.11 -9.17
CA GLU A 68 -16.18 -6.99 -10.60
C GLU A 68 -16.52 -5.56 -11.03
N ASP A 69 -16.87 -4.67 -10.10
CA ASP A 69 -17.29 -3.31 -10.42
C ASP A 69 -16.09 -2.46 -10.88
N ILE A 70 -16.36 -1.50 -11.75
CA ILE A 70 -15.41 -0.47 -12.15
C ILE A 70 -15.57 0.71 -11.19
N ILE A 71 -14.49 1.11 -10.57
CA ILE A 71 -14.44 2.28 -9.69
C ILE A 71 -13.70 3.44 -10.35
N THR A 72 -14.09 4.66 -9.99
CA THR A 72 -13.32 5.88 -10.26
C THR A 72 -12.95 6.51 -8.93
N ALA A 73 -11.65 6.65 -8.66
CA ALA A 73 -11.16 7.16 -7.38
C ALA A 73 -9.85 7.94 -7.52
N ASP A 74 -9.65 8.90 -6.64
CA ASP A 74 -8.34 9.47 -6.42
C ASP A 74 -7.56 8.64 -5.42
N PHE A 75 -6.28 8.49 -5.71
CA PHE A 75 -5.31 7.86 -4.84
C PHE A 75 -4.09 8.75 -4.67
N HIS A 76 -3.66 8.95 -3.45
CA HIS A 76 -2.37 9.54 -3.14
C HIS A 76 -1.59 8.57 -2.26
N GLY A 77 -0.58 7.91 -2.85
CA GLY A 77 0.19 6.85 -2.22
C GLY A 77 1.54 7.33 -1.72
N THR A 78 1.81 7.16 -0.42
CA THR A 78 3.05 7.54 0.25
C THR A 78 3.66 6.38 1.01
N LEU A 79 4.98 6.43 1.22
CA LEU A 79 5.72 5.59 2.17
C LEU A 79 5.68 6.20 3.57
N MET A 80 6.20 5.48 4.58
CA MET A 80 6.26 5.94 5.97
C MET A 80 7.05 7.25 6.16
N ASP A 81 8.02 7.53 5.30
CA ASP A 81 8.82 8.76 5.30
C ASP A 81 8.13 9.94 4.60
N GLY A 82 6.92 9.73 4.09
CA GLY A 82 6.13 10.73 3.36
C GLY A 82 6.48 10.86 1.88
N SER A 83 7.44 10.09 1.37
CA SER A 83 7.76 10.11 -0.06
C SER A 83 6.60 9.55 -0.88
N VAL A 84 6.20 10.28 -1.92
CA VAL A 84 5.12 9.88 -2.84
C VAL A 84 5.67 8.85 -3.81
N PHE A 85 5.04 7.66 -3.87
CA PHE A 85 5.41 6.66 -4.86
C PHE A 85 4.46 6.65 -6.07
N TRP A 86 3.21 7.10 -5.88
CA TRP A 86 2.24 7.29 -6.95
C TRP A 86 1.07 8.17 -6.50
N SER A 87 0.54 9.02 -7.40
CA SER A 87 -0.59 9.91 -7.10
C SER A 87 -1.39 10.25 -8.35
N SER A 88 -2.68 9.93 -8.38
CA SER A 88 -3.62 10.37 -9.41
C SER A 88 -3.81 11.89 -9.37
N ILE A 89 -3.74 12.48 -8.16
CA ILE A 89 -3.88 13.92 -7.94
C ILE A 89 -2.75 14.69 -8.61
N GLU A 90 -1.50 14.20 -8.52
CA GLU A 90 -0.34 14.83 -9.18
C GLU A 90 -0.38 14.65 -10.71
N ILE A 91 -0.98 13.54 -11.18
CA ILE A 91 -1.23 13.30 -12.61
C ILE A 91 -2.34 14.21 -13.11
N GLY A 92 -3.29 14.62 -12.25
CA GLY A 92 -4.43 15.49 -12.56
C GLY A 92 -5.65 14.73 -13.11
N GLU A 93 -5.71 13.42 -12.95
CA GLU A 93 -6.81 12.57 -13.44
C GLU A 93 -7.07 11.41 -12.48
N PRO A 94 -8.32 11.22 -11.98
CA PRO A 94 -8.70 10.07 -11.18
C PRO A 94 -8.48 8.74 -11.91
N LEU A 95 -8.11 7.71 -11.18
CA LEU A 95 -7.96 6.36 -11.72
C LEU A 95 -9.34 5.70 -11.89
N THR A 96 -9.63 5.24 -13.11
CA THR A 96 -10.80 4.39 -13.39
C THR A 96 -10.31 2.97 -13.69
N ILE A 97 -10.72 2.01 -12.86
CA ILE A 97 -10.19 0.64 -12.91
C ILE A 97 -11.20 -0.35 -12.31
N GLN A 98 -11.19 -1.60 -12.78
CA GLN A 98 -11.93 -2.66 -12.10
C GLN A 98 -11.29 -2.95 -10.74
N LEU A 99 -12.10 -3.03 -9.68
CA LEU A 99 -11.60 -3.16 -8.30
C LEU A 99 -10.67 -4.38 -8.11
N SER A 100 -10.97 -5.50 -8.78
CA SER A 100 -10.16 -6.73 -8.74
C SER A 100 -8.74 -6.58 -9.29
N GLN A 101 -8.43 -5.51 -10.02
CA GLN A 101 -7.09 -5.27 -10.57
C GLN A 101 -6.15 -4.52 -9.62
N LEU A 102 -6.66 -4.03 -8.49
CA LEU A 102 -5.87 -3.37 -7.46
C LEU A 102 -5.13 -4.39 -6.58
N ILE A 103 -4.19 -3.92 -5.76
CA ILE A 103 -3.52 -4.75 -4.74
C ILE A 103 -4.55 -5.26 -3.69
N PRO A 104 -4.32 -6.43 -3.08
CA PRO A 104 -5.28 -7.05 -2.16
C PRO A 104 -5.77 -6.14 -1.04
N GLY A 105 -4.89 -5.33 -0.44
CA GLY A 105 -5.28 -4.37 0.60
C GLY A 105 -6.27 -3.32 0.12
N CYS A 106 -6.05 -2.74 -1.08
CA CYS A 106 -6.98 -1.79 -1.67
C CYS A 106 -8.32 -2.43 -2.01
N GLN A 107 -8.33 -3.65 -2.58
CA GLN A 107 -9.56 -4.38 -2.87
C GLN A 107 -10.45 -4.51 -1.64
N LYS A 108 -9.87 -4.97 -0.52
CA LYS A 108 -10.59 -5.20 0.73
C LYS A 108 -11.13 -3.92 1.35
N VAL A 109 -10.32 -2.85 1.39
CA VAL A 109 -10.76 -1.58 2.00
C VAL A 109 -11.82 -0.90 1.14
N ILE A 110 -11.60 -0.80 -0.17
CA ILE A 110 -12.53 -0.10 -1.07
C ILE A 110 -13.89 -0.82 -1.12
N SER A 111 -13.91 -2.16 -0.97
CA SER A 111 -15.16 -2.92 -0.83
C SER A 111 -15.99 -2.57 0.43
N LEU A 112 -15.46 -1.76 1.33
CA LEU A 112 -16.18 -1.22 2.50
C LEU A 112 -16.60 0.23 2.33
N MET A 113 -16.03 0.95 1.34
CA MET A 113 -16.29 2.36 1.08
C MET A 113 -17.59 2.54 0.29
N GLN A 114 -18.15 3.74 0.39
CA GLN A 114 -19.28 4.21 -0.43
C GLN A 114 -18.81 5.38 -1.32
N GLU A 115 -19.57 5.66 -2.39
CA GLU A 115 -19.29 6.85 -3.21
C GLU A 115 -19.31 8.11 -2.36
N GLY A 116 -18.25 8.91 -2.46
CA GLY A 116 -18.04 10.12 -1.67
C GLY A 116 -17.19 9.91 -0.42
N ASP A 117 -16.88 8.68 -0.02
CA ASP A 117 -15.96 8.43 1.11
C ASP A 117 -14.55 8.89 0.79
N PHE A 118 -13.86 9.40 1.81
CA PHE A 118 -12.45 9.74 1.77
C PHE A 118 -11.75 9.12 2.98
N TRP A 119 -10.90 8.12 2.73
CA TRP A 119 -10.25 7.35 3.77
C TRP A 119 -8.74 7.36 3.63
N ARG A 120 -8.02 7.34 4.76
CA ARG A 120 -6.59 7.01 4.81
C ARG A 120 -6.43 5.56 5.16
N VAL A 121 -5.65 4.84 4.38
CA VAL A 121 -5.48 3.38 4.45
C VAL A 121 -4.01 3.05 4.67
N PHE A 122 -3.75 2.11 5.57
CA PHE A 122 -2.40 1.60 5.87
C PHE A 122 -2.37 0.11 5.54
N ILE A 123 -1.46 -0.28 4.67
CA ILE A 123 -1.43 -1.63 4.08
C ILE A 123 -0.08 -2.27 4.34
N HIS A 124 -0.10 -3.41 5.07
CA HIS A 124 1.07 -4.25 5.26
C HIS A 124 1.63 -4.72 3.91
N PRO A 125 2.95 -4.86 3.76
CA PRO A 125 3.56 -5.30 2.51
C PRO A 125 2.99 -6.60 1.95
N ASP A 126 2.59 -7.57 2.76
CA ASP A 126 2.00 -8.84 2.31
C ASP A 126 0.65 -8.67 1.58
N LEU A 127 -0.04 -7.56 1.80
CA LEU A 127 -1.27 -7.18 1.11
C LEU A 127 -1.02 -6.19 -0.04
N ALA A 128 0.24 -5.95 -0.37
CA ALA A 128 0.71 -5.01 -1.39
C ALA A 128 1.80 -5.64 -2.28
N TYR A 129 3.04 -5.18 -2.18
CA TYR A 129 4.14 -5.59 -3.06
C TYR A 129 5.21 -6.46 -2.37
N GLY A 130 5.03 -6.79 -1.10
CA GLY A 130 5.82 -7.77 -0.36
C GLY A 130 7.33 -7.56 -0.41
N LYS A 131 8.04 -8.67 -0.44
CA LYS A 131 9.52 -8.72 -0.48
C LYS A 131 10.14 -8.22 -1.78
N GLU A 132 9.34 -8.15 -2.85
CA GLU A 132 9.83 -7.74 -4.17
C GLU A 132 9.86 -6.20 -4.29
N GLY A 133 8.89 -5.51 -3.69
CA GLY A 133 8.71 -4.07 -3.86
C GLY A 133 8.39 -3.67 -5.30
N ARG A 134 8.67 -2.41 -5.65
CA ARG A 134 8.55 -1.83 -7.00
C ARG A 134 9.70 -0.82 -7.19
N PRO A 135 9.95 -0.29 -8.39
CA PRO A 135 11.04 0.68 -8.59
C PRO A 135 11.02 1.88 -7.65
N THR A 136 9.82 2.35 -7.26
CA THR A 136 9.60 3.47 -6.33
C THR A 136 9.19 3.02 -4.93
N ILE A 137 9.04 1.70 -4.68
CA ILE A 137 8.58 1.11 -3.42
C ILE A 137 9.61 0.09 -2.95
N PRO A 138 10.38 0.40 -1.90
CA PRO A 138 11.35 -0.56 -1.35
C PRO A 138 10.68 -1.88 -0.91
N PRO A 139 11.40 -3.00 -0.92
CA PRO A 139 10.92 -4.26 -0.38
C PRO A 139 10.36 -4.13 1.03
N ASN A 140 9.27 -4.84 1.32
CA ASN A 140 8.63 -4.88 2.64
C ASN A 140 8.20 -3.51 3.18
N SER A 141 7.81 -2.57 2.31
CA SER A 141 7.29 -1.27 2.72
C SER A 141 5.80 -1.33 3.04
N VAL A 142 5.39 -0.76 4.17
CA VAL A 142 3.99 -0.41 4.38
C VAL A 142 3.62 0.69 3.39
N LEU A 143 2.43 0.60 2.82
CA LEU A 143 1.88 1.63 1.95
C LEU A 143 0.80 2.42 2.69
N ILE A 144 0.83 3.72 2.50
CA ILE A 144 -0.18 4.64 3.04
C ILE A 144 -0.88 5.28 1.85
N PHE A 145 -2.20 5.11 1.76
CA PHE A 145 -3.00 5.71 0.70
C PHE A 145 -4.06 6.63 1.28
N ASP A 146 -4.18 7.82 0.72
CA ASP A 146 -5.40 8.61 0.83
C ASP A 146 -6.25 8.31 -0.41
N ILE A 147 -7.46 7.78 -0.20
CA ILE A 147 -8.37 7.30 -1.25
C ILE A 147 -9.68 8.06 -1.18
N LYS A 148 -10.05 8.76 -2.26
CA LYS A 148 -11.37 9.39 -2.43
C LYS A 148 -12.14 8.61 -3.49
N LEU A 149 -13.20 7.91 -3.09
CA LEU A 149 -14.05 7.14 -4.02
C LEU A 149 -15.10 8.07 -4.65
N HIS A 150 -15.00 8.28 -5.97
CA HIS A 150 -15.88 9.20 -6.70
C HIS A 150 -17.11 8.51 -7.27
N ALA A 151 -16.94 7.32 -7.87
CA ALA A 151 -18.01 6.62 -8.55
C ALA A 151 -17.81 5.11 -8.58
N ILE A 152 -18.92 4.39 -8.65
CA ILE A 152 -18.99 2.94 -8.82
C ILE A 152 -19.86 2.65 -10.04
N ALA A 153 -19.28 2.04 -11.09
CA ALA A 153 -20.02 1.55 -12.24
C ALA A 153 -20.17 0.03 -12.13
N GLN A 154 -21.40 -0.44 -12.02
CA GLN A 154 -21.69 -1.87 -12.02
C GLN A 154 -21.51 -2.43 -13.44
N GLU A 155 -20.81 -3.55 -13.57
CA GLU A 155 -20.80 -4.29 -14.83
C GLU A 155 -22.22 -4.86 -15.05
N THR A 156 -22.96 -4.29 -16.01
CA THR A 156 -24.24 -4.86 -16.46
C THR A 156 -23.94 -5.91 -17.52
N PHE A 157 -24.10 -7.17 -17.17
CA PHE A 157 -24.08 -8.29 -18.09
C PHE A 157 -25.42 -8.40 -18.85
#